data_f872041037d542fc33e0cfd0aef7360f
#
_entry.id   f872041037d542fc33e0cfd0aef7360f
#
_cell.length_a   1.000
_cell.length_b   1.000
_cell.length_c   1.000
_cell.angle_alpha   90.00
_cell.angle_beta   90.00
_cell.angle_gamma   90.00
#
_symmetry.space_group_name_H-M   'P 1'
#
loop_
_entity.id
_entity.type
_entity.pdbx_description
1 polymer ?
#
loop_
_entity_poly.entity_id
_entity_poly.type
_entity_poly.pdbx_seq_one_letter_code
_entity_poly.pdbx_strand_id
1 'polypeptide(L)'
;MTLRALRRIAPLAVLPLLLCACGDNRAPARTIALADCHLPKLAQTLSCGSLDVPENRGDPRSRRISLGIAILPANTLSPQPDPLFVLAGGPGQSATSIADMAALLSDVRTMRDIVLVDQRGTGRSTPLDCAACKPDHNLASALEIDPVPKARAGAAELASRGIDVAQYTTDAFIADLEDVRRALGYSRINLWGGSYGTRVAQEYLRRHPEVIRSVVLDGVAPPRMIVSLDVWPSREHAIDAIVASGMGS
;
A
#
# COMPACT_ATOMS: atom_id res chain seq x y z
N MET A 1 -58.52 -66.46 35.57
CA MET A 1 -57.97 -65.21 36.08
C MET A 1 -56.48 -65.12 35.64
N THR A 2 -56.19 -64.45 34.60
CA THR A 2 -54.86 -64.31 33.98
C THR A 2 -54.38 -62.86 34.05
N LEU A 3 -53.36 -62.57 34.87
CA LEU A 3 -52.70 -61.30 35.00
C LEU A 3 -51.76 -61.11 33.80
N ARG A 4 -52.03 -60.05 33.00
CA ARG A 4 -51.10 -59.56 31.98
C ARG A 4 -50.10 -58.59 32.61
N ALA A 5 -48.83 -58.94 32.56
CA ALA A 5 -47.75 -58.03 32.91
C ALA A 5 -47.44 -57.05 31.80
N LEU A 6 -47.64 -55.76 32.07
CA LEU A 6 -47.18 -54.66 31.17
C LEU A 6 -45.66 -54.47 31.35
N ARG A 7 -44.89 -54.76 30.31
CA ARG A 7 -43.49 -54.31 30.18
C ARG A 7 -43.45 -52.83 29.85
N ARG A 8 -42.88 -52.05 30.75
CA ARG A 8 -42.56 -50.62 30.49
C ARG A 8 -41.25 -50.56 29.66
N ILE A 9 -41.32 -50.02 28.44
CA ILE A 9 -40.21 -49.72 27.61
C ILE A 9 -39.71 -48.32 28.01
N ALA A 10 -38.52 -48.19 28.54
CA ALA A 10 -37.87 -46.91 28.83
C ALA A 10 -37.34 -46.30 27.53
N PRO A 11 -37.54 -44.99 27.29
CA PRO A 11 -36.99 -44.35 26.10
C PRO A 11 -35.47 -44.16 26.26
N LEU A 12 -34.69 -44.65 25.27
CA LEU A 12 -33.29 -44.35 25.11
C LEU A 12 -33.16 -42.85 24.80
N ALA A 13 -32.57 -42.09 25.72
CA ALA A 13 -32.17 -40.74 25.48
C ALA A 13 -30.94 -40.72 24.56
N VAL A 14 -31.11 -40.33 23.31
CA VAL A 14 -30.04 -40.06 22.36
C VAL A 14 -29.43 -38.71 22.73
N LEU A 15 -28.27 -38.70 23.31
CA LEU A 15 -27.47 -37.51 23.61
C LEU A 15 -26.86 -37.01 22.29
N PRO A 16 -27.14 -35.76 21.81
CA PRO A 16 -26.49 -35.26 20.62
C PRO A 16 -25.03 -34.96 20.91
N LEU A 17 -24.11 -35.68 20.23
CA LEU A 17 -22.71 -35.28 20.17
C LEU A 17 -22.58 -33.94 19.49
N LEU A 18 -22.34 -32.89 20.26
CA LEU A 18 -21.85 -31.62 19.76
C LEU A 18 -20.45 -31.80 19.21
N LEU A 19 -20.34 -32.04 17.91
CA LEU A 19 -19.09 -31.86 17.16
C LEU A 19 -18.66 -30.41 17.23
N CYS A 20 -17.76 -30.06 18.14
CA CYS A 20 -16.98 -28.83 18.07
C CYS A 20 -16.23 -28.85 16.75
N ALA A 21 -16.77 -28.19 15.74
CA ALA A 21 -16.02 -27.81 14.55
C ALA A 21 -14.92 -26.83 15.01
N CYS A 22 -13.71 -27.33 15.23
CA CYS A 22 -12.51 -26.49 15.28
C CYS A 22 -12.41 -25.82 13.91
N GLY A 23 -12.84 -24.58 13.83
CA GLY A 23 -12.65 -23.75 12.64
C GLY A 23 -11.16 -23.74 12.32
N ASP A 24 -10.82 -24.22 11.14
CA ASP A 24 -9.47 -24.18 10.61
C ASP A 24 -9.05 -22.71 10.50
N ASN A 25 -8.33 -22.21 11.48
CA ASN A 25 -7.83 -20.83 11.56
C ASN A 25 -6.58 -20.64 10.66
N ARG A 26 -6.55 -21.38 9.54
CA ARG A 26 -5.52 -21.19 8.53
C ARG A 26 -5.77 -19.86 7.85
N ALA A 27 -4.77 -18.96 7.92
CA ALA A 27 -4.75 -17.77 7.07
C ALA A 27 -5.00 -18.20 5.61
N PRO A 28 -5.83 -17.47 4.85
CA PRO A 28 -6.09 -17.80 3.45
C PRO A 28 -4.76 -17.94 2.69
N ALA A 29 -4.68 -18.96 1.83
CA ALA A 29 -3.47 -19.22 1.06
C ALA A 29 -3.13 -17.98 0.20
N ARG A 30 -1.86 -17.59 0.17
CA ARG A 30 -1.37 -16.51 -0.69
C ARG A 30 -1.66 -16.85 -2.15
N THR A 31 -2.23 -15.90 -2.89
CA THR A 31 -2.51 -16.04 -4.33
C THR A 31 -1.43 -15.38 -5.20
N ILE A 32 -0.47 -14.67 -4.60
CA ILE A 32 0.68 -14.07 -5.27
C ILE A 32 1.86 -15.03 -5.18
N ALA A 33 2.43 -15.38 -6.32
CA ALA A 33 3.70 -16.09 -6.38
C ALA A 33 4.83 -15.11 -5.99
N LEU A 34 5.59 -15.49 -4.96
CA LEU A 34 6.76 -14.74 -4.49
C LEU A 34 8.02 -15.50 -4.85
N ALA A 35 9.05 -14.78 -5.28
CA ALA A 35 10.38 -15.31 -5.58
C ALA A 35 11.46 -14.42 -4.96
N ASP A 36 12.61 -14.99 -4.68
CA ASP A 36 13.75 -14.24 -4.18
C ASP A 36 14.18 -13.17 -5.18
N CYS A 37 14.48 -11.98 -4.65
CA CYS A 37 14.89 -10.84 -5.45
C CYS A 37 15.84 -9.92 -4.68
N HIS A 38 16.48 -9.02 -5.42
CA HIS A 38 17.35 -7.98 -4.88
C HIS A 38 16.87 -6.62 -5.37
N LEU A 39 16.86 -5.64 -4.50
CA LEU A 39 16.63 -4.24 -4.85
C LEU A 39 17.94 -3.47 -4.78
N PRO A 40 18.10 -2.41 -5.58
CA PRO A 40 19.28 -1.54 -5.50
C PRO A 40 19.51 -1.02 -4.07
N LYS A 41 20.78 -0.88 -3.66
CA LYS A 41 21.21 -0.40 -2.33
C LYS A 41 20.88 -1.31 -1.15
N LEU A 42 20.30 -2.50 -1.36
CA LEU A 42 20.05 -3.50 -0.33
C LEU A 42 20.90 -4.74 -0.56
N ALA A 43 21.68 -5.13 0.45
CA ALA A 43 22.48 -6.36 0.40
C ALA A 43 21.64 -7.62 0.69
N GLN A 44 20.51 -7.45 1.34
CA GLN A 44 19.64 -8.55 1.77
C GLN A 44 18.70 -9.02 0.65
N THR A 45 18.40 -10.31 0.66
CA THR A 45 17.38 -10.90 -0.21
C THR A 45 15.98 -10.52 0.27
N LEU A 46 15.10 -10.17 -0.66
CA LEU A 46 13.68 -9.93 -0.45
C LEU A 46 12.87 -11.00 -1.16
N SER A 47 11.57 -11.06 -0.86
CA SER A 47 10.60 -11.82 -1.65
C SER A 47 9.80 -10.86 -2.51
N CYS A 48 9.91 -10.99 -3.83
CA CYS A 48 9.20 -10.13 -4.79
C CYS A 48 8.10 -10.88 -5.53
N GLY A 49 7.06 -10.16 -5.88
CA GLY A 49 5.97 -10.66 -6.70
C GLY A 49 5.21 -9.53 -7.38
N SER A 50 4.15 -9.90 -8.07
CA SER A 50 3.24 -8.94 -8.67
C SER A 50 1.80 -9.38 -8.58
N LEU A 51 0.89 -8.41 -8.63
CA LEU A 51 -0.55 -8.63 -8.70
C LEU A 51 -1.13 -7.82 -9.84
N ASP A 52 -1.82 -8.48 -10.75
CA ASP A 52 -2.51 -7.79 -11.84
C ASP A 52 -3.89 -7.31 -11.38
N VAL A 53 -4.16 -6.02 -11.59
CA VAL A 53 -5.42 -5.36 -11.27
C VAL A 53 -5.96 -4.62 -12.50
N PRO A 54 -7.28 -4.35 -12.60
CA PRO A 54 -7.78 -3.50 -13.66
C PRO A 54 -7.29 -2.06 -13.49
N GLU A 55 -6.88 -1.41 -14.58
CA GLU A 55 -6.54 0.02 -14.56
C GLU A 55 -7.78 0.84 -14.15
N ASN A 56 -8.90 0.64 -14.86
CA ASN A 56 -10.19 1.21 -14.49
C ASN A 56 -11.07 0.15 -13.81
N ARG A 57 -11.29 0.31 -12.51
CA ARG A 57 -12.10 -0.63 -11.71
C ARG A 57 -13.60 -0.58 -12.03
N GLY A 58 -14.06 0.48 -12.71
CA GLY A 58 -15.44 0.64 -13.18
C GLY A 58 -15.73 0.00 -14.54
N ASP A 59 -14.70 -0.42 -15.28
CA ASP A 59 -14.86 -1.07 -16.59
C ASP A 59 -14.34 -2.51 -16.56
N PRO A 60 -15.21 -3.52 -16.70
CA PRO A 60 -14.79 -4.93 -16.72
C PRO A 60 -13.90 -5.29 -17.90
N ARG A 61 -13.86 -4.47 -18.96
CA ARG A 61 -12.99 -4.65 -20.14
C ARG A 61 -11.70 -3.84 -20.05
N SER A 62 -11.46 -3.15 -18.91
CA SER A 62 -10.27 -2.36 -18.71
C SER A 62 -9.01 -3.19 -18.92
N ARG A 63 -7.99 -2.54 -19.49
CA ARG A 63 -6.64 -3.12 -19.47
C ARG A 63 -6.21 -3.46 -18.05
N ARG A 64 -5.35 -4.43 -17.93
CA ARG A 64 -4.75 -4.77 -16.64
C ARG A 64 -3.39 -4.10 -16.50
N ILE A 65 -3.09 -3.71 -15.28
CA ILE A 65 -1.79 -3.20 -14.86
C ILE A 65 -1.23 -4.13 -13.77
N SER A 66 0.08 -4.26 -13.75
CA SER A 66 0.76 -5.09 -12.75
C SER A 66 1.25 -4.21 -11.61
N LEU A 67 0.94 -4.59 -10.38
CA LEU A 67 1.44 -3.96 -9.16
C LEU A 67 2.69 -4.67 -8.69
N GLY A 68 3.80 -3.97 -8.55
CA GLY A 68 5.06 -4.52 -8.02
C GLY A 68 5.04 -4.55 -6.49
N ILE A 69 5.40 -5.71 -5.94
CA ILE A 69 5.42 -5.98 -4.51
C ILE A 69 6.79 -6.49 -4.13
N ALA A 70 7.34 -5.98 -3.02
CA ALA A 70 8.53 -6.52 -2.40
C ALA A 70 8.32 -6.65 -0.89
N ILE A 71 8.79 -7.75 -0.32
CA ILE A 71 8.65 -8.05 1.11
C ILE A 71 10.05 -8.22 1.69
N LEU A 72 10.39 -7.38 2.68
CA LEU A 72 11.52 -7.61 3.56
C LEU A 72 11.05 -8.58 4.66
N PRO A 73 11.56 -9.79 4.69
CA PRO A 73 11.09 -10.78 5.67
C PRO A 73 11.49 -10.38 7.10
N ALA A 74 10.69 -10.79 8.05
CA ALA A 74 11.03 -10.70 9.47
C ALA A 74 12.32 -11.51 9.76
N ASN A 75 13.04 -11.12 10.81
CA ASN A 75 14.25 -11.83 11.27
C ASN A 75 13.90 -13.02 12.21
N THR A 76 12.73 -13.62 12.03
CA THR A 76 12.25 -14.75 12.82
C THR A 76 11.56 -15.78 11.92
N LEU A 77 11.61 -17.05 12.32
CA LEU A 77 10.90 -18.13 11.62
C LEU A 77 9.39 -18.15 11.90
N SER A 78 8.93 -17.36 12.87
CA SER A 78 7.51 -17.27 13.26
C SER A 78 7.08 -15.80 13.31
N PRO A 79 6.95 -15.14 12.16
CA PRO A 79 6.56 -13.73 12.12
C PRO A 79 5.13 -13.53 12.62
N GLN A 80 4.88 -12.36 13.18
CA GLN A 80 3.52 -11.94 13.51
C GLN A 80 2.68 -11.82 12.22
N PRO A 81 1.38 -12.16 12.27
CA PRO A 81 0.54 -12.21 11.07
C PRO A 81 0.08 -10.84 10.58
N ASP A 82 0.56 -9.75 11.18
CA ASP A 82 0.21 -8.37 10.91
C ASP A 82 1.44 -7.57 10.44
N PRO A 83 1.83 -7.66 9.16
CA PRO A 83 3.01 -6.99 8.62
C PRO A 83 2.88 -5.47 8.64
N LEU A 84 4.00 -4.77 8.44
CA LEU A 84 4.03 -3.33 8.22
C LEU A 84 4.01 -3.04 6.71
N PHE A 85 3.00 -2.31 6.23
CA PHE A 85 2.97 -1.74 4.88
C PHE A 85 3.60 -0.34 4.92
N VAL A 86 4.62 -0.12 4.09
CA VAL A 86 5.30 1.16 3.96
C VAL A 86 4.77 1.90 2.74
N LEU A 87 4.22 3.10 2.98
CA LEU A 87 3.61 3.96 1.98
C LEU A 87 4.53 5.15 1.71
N ALA A 88 5.08 5.19 0.50
CA ALA A 88 6.05 6.20 0.09
C ALA A 88 5.41 7.59 -0.12
N GLY A 89 6.24 8.58 -0.21
CA GLY A 89 5.89 9.99 -0.38
C GLY A 89 5.68 10.42 -1.84
N GLY A 90 5.92 11.68 -2.09
CA GLY A 90 5.74 12.34 -3.38
C GLY A 90 4.47 13.20 -3.41
N PRO A 91 3.40 12.88 -4.20
CA PRO A 91 3.09 11.60 -4.89
C PRO A 91 4.07 11.24 -6.02
N GLY A 92 4.12 9.94 -6.36
CA GLY A 92 4.94 9.42 -7.48
C GLY A 92 6.22 8.70 -7.06
N GLN A 93 6.59 8.67 -5.80
CA GLN A 93 7.69 7.86 -5.30
C GLN A 93 7.24 6.41 -5.14
N SER A 94 8.02 5.47 -5.66
CA SER A 94 7.76 4.05 -5.44
C SER A 94 8.20 3.60 -4.05
N ALA A 95 7.46 2.70 -3.42
CA ALA A 95 7.84 2.14 -2.12
C ALA A 95 9.15 1.36 -2.20
N THR A 96 9.41 0.67 -3.30
CA THR A 96 10.68 -0.04 -3.53
C THR A 96 11.88 0.89 -3.66
N SER A 97 11.70 2.17 -4.02
CA SER A 97 12.81 3.14 -4.09
C SER A 97 13.33 3.60 -2.72
N ILE A 98 12.52 3.39 -1.67
CA ILE A 98 12.88 3.68 -0.27
C ILE A 98 13.09 2.41 0.56
N ALA A 99 13.37 1.30 -0.10
CA ALA A 99 13.55 0.02 0.57
C ALA A 99 14.76 0.02 1.54
N ASP A 100 15.81 0.77 1.25
CA ASP A 100 16.94 1.00 2.14
C ASP A 100 16.52 1.71 3.44
N MET A 101 15.66 2.72 3.36
CA MET A 101 15.09 3.39 4.54
C MET A 101 14.15 2.43 5.31
N ALA A 102 13.31 1.67 4.62
CA ALA A 102 12.46 0.66 5.25
C ALA A 102 13.30 -0.43 5.97
N ALA A 103 14.48 -0.76 5.44
CA ALA A 103 15.40 -1.70 6.07
C ALA A 103 15.96 -1.19 7.42
N LEU A 104 15.98 0.13 7.65
CA LEU A 104 16.37 0.73 8.94
C LEU A 104 15.33 0.50 10.04
N LEU A 105 14.10 0.08 9.70
CA LEU A 105 13.07 -0.34 10.66
C LEU A 105 13.38 -1.75 11.22
N SER A 106 14.62 -1.93 11.68
CA SER A 106 15.16 -3.21 12.18
C SER A 106 14.32 -3.79 13.31
N ASP A 107 13.85 -2.94 14.22
CA ASP A 107 13.04 -3.34 15.38
C ASP A 107 11.69 -3.94 14.96
N VAL A 108 11.07 -3.40 13.92
CA VAL A 108 9.85 -3.97 13.34
C VAL A 108 10.15 -5.34 12.74
N ARG A 109 11.27 -5.47 12.03
CA ARG A 109 11.69 -6.72 11.39
C ARG A 109 12.08 -7.84 12.38
N THR A 110 12.30 -7.54 13.64
CA THR A 110 12.50 -8.61 14.63
C THR A 110 11.30 -9.57 14.66
N MET A 111 10.09 -9.07 14.39
CA MET A 111 8.84 -9.83 14.55
C MET A 111 7.90 -9.77 13.34
N ARG A 112 8.06 -8.84 12.40
CA ARG A 112 7.09 -8.59 11.32
C ARG A 112 7.78 -8.42 9.97
N ASP A 113 7.12 -8.91 8.93
CA ASP A 113 7.47 -8.58 7.56
C ASP A 113 7.20 -7.08 7.30
N ILE A 114 8.02 -6.47 6.42
CA ILE A 114 7.75 -5.16 5.86
C ILE A 114 7.37 -5.34 4.40
N VAL A 115 6.19 -4.85 4.03
CA VAL A 115 5.63 -4.96 2.68
C VAL A 115 5.73 -3.62 1.98
N LEU A 116 6.35 -3.62 0.82
CA LEU A 116 6.50 -2.48 -0.09
C LEU A 116 5.62 -2.74 -1.30
N VAL A 117 4.63 -1.88 -1.52
CA VAL A 117 3.77 -1.93 -2.72
C VAL A 117 4.00 -0.64 -3.49
N ASP A 118 4.55 -0.74 -4.68
CA ASP A 118 4.69 0.42 -5.53
C ASP A 118 3.32 0.93 -5.96
N GLN A 119 3.07 2.22 -5.79
CA GLN A 119 1.83 2.84 -6.26
C GLN A 119 1.68 2.62 -7.77
N ARG A 120 0.46 2.35 -8.24
CA ARG A 120 0.17 2.25 -9.68
C ARG A 120 0.80 3.43 -10.44
N GLY A 121 1.46 3.14 -11.54
CA GLY A 121 2.17 4.14 -12.34
C GLY A 121 3.58 4.48 -11.86
N THR A 122 4.10 3.84 -10.81
CA THR A 122 5.44 4.09 -10.27
C THR A 122 6.27 2.83 -10.18
N GLY A 123 7.59 2.96 -10.12
CA GLY A 123 8.52 1.87 -9.83
C GLY A 123 8.28 0.62 -10.67
N ARG A 124 7.93 -0.47 -10.01
CA ARG A 124 7.62 -1.77 -10.63
C ARG A 124 6.13 -1.97 -10.92
N SER A 125 5.30 -0.96 -10.63
CA SER A 125 3.83 -1.01 -10.82
C SER A 125 3.40 -0.33 -12.11
N THR A 126 3.74 -0.93 -13.27
CA THR A 126 3.41 -0.43 -14.61
C THR A 126 3.68 1.08 -14.72
N PRO A 127 4.96 1.51 -14.68
CA PRO A 127 5.31 2.92 -14.57
C PRO A 127 4.76 3.77 -15.70
N LEU A 128 4.30 4.98 -15.38
CA LEU A 128 3.88 5.98 -16.35
C LEU A 128 5.12 6.66 -16.94
N ASP A 129 5.83 5.93 -17.81
CA ASP A 129 7.00 6.47 -18.51
C ASP A 129 6.56 7.16 -19.80
N CYS A 130 6.85 8.45 -19.92
CA CYS A 130 6.61 9.23 -21.12
C CYS A 130 7.79 10.17 -21.40
N ALA A 131 8.07 10.47 -22.68
CA ALA A 131 9.18 11.34 -23.08
C ALA A 131 9.01 12.73 -22.49
N ALA A 132 7.80 13.29 -22.55
CA ALA A 132 7.48 14.58 -21.97
C ALA A 132 7.51 14.61 -20.43
N CYS A 133 7.46 13.43 -19.75
CA CYS A 133 7.49 13.35 -18.30
C CYS A 133 8.92 13.42 -17.73
N LYS A 134 9.94 13.22 -18.55
CA LYS A 134 11.33 13.21 -18.08
C LYS A 134 11.77 14.61 -17.68
N PRO A 135 12.47 14.76 -16.53
CA PRO A 135 13.05 16.04 -16.20
C PRO A 135 14.13 16.41 -17.23
N ASP A 136 14.05 17.60 -17.77
CA ASP A 136 15.16 18.16 -18.51
C ASP A 136 16.21 18.62 -17.51
N HIS A 137 17.43 18.10 -17.60
CA HIS A 137 18.52 18.42 -16.68
C HIS A 137 19.23 19.74 -17.07
N ASN A 138 18.50 20.72 -17.59
CA ASN A 138 19.04 22.04 -17.91
C ASN A 138 18.46 23.12 -17.00
N LEU A 139 19.23 24.21 -16.82
CA LEU A 139 18.84 25.32 -15.96
C LEU A 139 17.52 25.99 -16.42
N ALA A 140 17.25 26.01 -17.73
CA ALA A 140 16.04 26.62 -18.28
C ALA A 140 14.80 25.84 -17.82
N SER A 141 14.83 24.52 -17.81
CA SER A 141 13.70 23.71 -17.34
C SER A 141 13.51 23.78 -15.82
N ALA A 142 14.60 24.01 -15.06
CA ALA A 142 14.51 24.27 -13.62
C ALA A 142 13.87 25.63 -13.29
N LEU A 143 13.92 26.56 -14.23
CA LEU A 143 13.31 27.89 -14.16
C LEU A 143 11.94 27.95 -14.84
N GLU A 144 11.46 26.86 -15.43
CA GLU A 144 10.15 26.80 -16.07
C GLU A 144 9.03 26.98 -15.04
N ILE A 145 8.36 28.12 -15.12
CA ILE A 145 7.35 28.53 -14.11
C ILE A 145 6.00 27.86 -14.38
N ASP A 146 5.73 27.44 -15.64
CA ASP A 146 4.46 26.82 -16.01
C ASP A 146 4.63 25.34 -16.41
N PRO A 147 4.32 24.40 -15.49
CA PRO A 147 4.40 22.97 -15.78
C PRO A 147 3.25 22.43 -16.63
N VAL A 148 2.21 23.23 -16.89
CA VAL A 148 0.96 22.79 -17.55
C VAL A 148 1.19 22.30 -18.98
N PRO A 149 1.95 22.97 -19.86
CA PRO A 149 2.21 22.48 -21.22
C PRO A 149 2.86 21.10 -21.23
N LYS A 150 3.86 20.89 -20.37
CA LYS A 150 4.58 19.62 -20.24
C LYS A 150 3.68 18.50 -19.70
N ALA A 151 2.86 18.80 -18.70
CA ALA A 151 1.88 17.86 -18.16
C ALA A 151 0.83 17.47 -19.21
N ARG A 152 0.35 18.40 -20.03
CA ARG A 152 -0.58 18.14 -21.14
C ARG A 152 0.05 17.27 -22.22
N ALA A 153 1.29 17.54 -22.60
CA ALA A 153 2.01 16.72 -23.58
C ALA A 153 2.21 15.29 -23.08
N GLY A 154 2.60 15.13 -21.82
CA GLY A 154 2.73 13.83 -21.19
C GLY A 154 1.41 13.07 -21.13
N ALA A 155 0.32 13.73 -20.73
CA ALA A 155 -1.00 13.12 -20.71
C ALA A 155 -1.46 12.68 -22.11
N ALA A 156 -1.22 13.49 -23.15
CA ALA A 156 -1.54 13.16 -24.53
C ALA A 156 -0.73 11.96 -25.05
N GLU A 157 0.57 11.90 -24.73
CA GLU A 157 1.44 10.76 -25.06
C GLU A 157 0.93 9.47 -24.39
N LEU A 158 0.62 9.51 -23.10
CA LEU A 158 0.09 8.36 -22.37
C LEU A 158 -1.26 7.91 -22.92
N ALA A 159 -2.16 8.86 -23.23
CA ALA A 159 -3.47 8.58 -23.83
C ALA A 159 -3.33 7.92 -25.21
N SER A 160 -2.34 8.32 -26.05
CA SER A 160 -2.07 7.68 -27.34
C SER A 160 -1.66 6.20 -27.21
N ARG A 161 -1.17 5.79 -26.02
CA ARG A 161 -0.82 4.42 -25.68
C ARG A 161 -1.95 3.67 -24.98
N GLY A 162 -3.15 4.25 -24.92
CA GLY A 162 -4.32 3.67 -24.28
C GLY A 162 -4.26 3.70 -22.74
N ILE A 163 -3.48 4.60 -22.16
CA ILE A 163 -3.36 4.77 -20.71
C ILE A 163 -4.33 5.86 -20.25
N ASP A 164 -5.24 5.53 -19.35
CA ASP A 164 -6.17 6.49 -18.74
C ASP A 164 -5.56 7.04 -17.44
N VAL A 165 -4.89 8.19 -17.55
CA VAL A 165 -4.23 8.84 -16.40
C VAL A 165 -5.19 9.22 -15.28
N ALA A 166 -6.50 9.34 -15.54
CA ALA A 166 -7.51 9.63 -14.55
C ALA A 166 -7.70 8.46 -13.54
N GLN A 167 -7.21 7.27 -13.88
CA GLN A 167 -7.27 6.09 -12.99
C GLN A 167 -6.10 6.02 -12.00
N TYR A 168 -5.12 6.92 -12.10
CA TYR A 168 -3.93 6.90 -11.23
C TYR A 168 -4.11 7.83 -10.03
N THR A 169 -5.11 7.50 -9.21
CA THR A 169 -5.56 8.30 -8.06
C THR A 169 -5.22 7.63 -6.73
N THR A 170 -5.26 8.38 -5.64
CA THR A 170 -5.16 7.85 -4.26
C THR A 170 -6.24 6.79 -4.02
N ASP A 171 -7.47 7.03 -4.48
CA ASP A 171 -8.61 6.11 -4.31
C ASP A 171 -8.37 4.75 -4.97
N ALA A 172 -7.87 4.77 -6.19
CA ALA A 172 -7.53 3.56 -6.91
C ALA A 172 -6.37 2.80 -6.23
N PHE A 173 -5.36 3.52 -5.72
CA PHE A 173 -4.25 2.90 -5.00
C PHE A 173 -4.68 2.27 -3.67
N ILE A 174 -5.63 2.88 -2.94
CA ILE A 174 -6.18 2.27 -1.73
C ILE A 174 -6.85 0.93 -2.03
N ALA A 175 -7.62 0.87 -3.14
CA ALA A 175 -8.22 -0.38 -3.59
C ALA A 175 -7.16 -1.42 -4.01
N ASP A 176 -6.04 -0.97 -4.61
CA ASP A 176 -4.91 -1.84 -4.94
C ASP A 176 -4.25 -2.42 -3.68
N LEU A 177 -4.02 -1.60 -2.66
CA LEU A 177 -3.44 -2.04 -1.39
C LEU A 177 -4.33 -3.09 -0.71
N GLU A 178 -5.64 -2.92 -0.77
CA GLU A 178 -6.60 -3.88 -0.22
C GLU A 178 -6.58 -5.21 -0.99
N ASP A 179 -6.48 -5.17 -2.33
CA ASP A 179 -6.33 -6.37 -3.14
C ASP A 179 -5.00 -7.09 -2.83
N VAL A 180 -3.89 -6.34 -2.69
CA VAL A 180 -2.58 -6.90 -2.31
C VAL A 180 -2.64 -7.51 -0.90
N ARG A 181 -3.24 -6.83 0.07
CA ARG A 181 -3.40 -7.37 1.43
C ARG A 181 -4.11 -8.72 1.41
N ARG A 182 -5.24 -8.80 0.70
CA ARG A 182 -6.04 -10.03 0.56
C ARG A 182 -5.27 -11.12 -0.17
N ALA A 183 -4.63 -10.78 -1.28
CA ALA A 183 -3.87 -11.72 -2.09
C ALA A 183 -2.62 -12.26 -1.36
N LEU A 184 -2.05 -11.51 -0.42
CA LEU A 184 -0.99 -11.97 0.48
C LEU A 184 -1.53 -12.73 1.71
N GLY A 185 -2.86 -12.78 1.92
CA GLY A 185 -3.49 -13.52 3.01
C GLY A 185 -3.40 -12.84 4.38
N TYR A 186 -3.14 -11.53 4.44
CA TYR A 186 -3.06 -10.82 5.70
C TYR A 186 -4.45 -10.38 6.18
N SER A 187 -4.87 -10.83 7.37
CA SER A 187 -6.14 -10.42 7.97
C SER A 187 -6.08 -9.00 8.52
N ARG A 188 -4.94 -8.60 9.08
CA ARG A 188 -4.68 -7.24 9.61
C ARG A 188 -3.30 -6.78 9.20
N ILE A 189 -3.12 -5.45 9.12
CA ILE A 189 -1.84 -4.82 8.78
C ILE A 189 -1.57 -3.63 9.68
N ASN A 190 -0.30 -3.22 9.71
CA ASN A 190 0.14 -1.93 10.23
C ASN A 190 0.53 -1.04 9.05
N LEU A 191 0.37 0.27 9.19
CA LEU A 191 0.76 1.23 8.16
C LEU A 191 1.84 2.17 8.69
N TRP A 192 2.86 2.42 7.90
CA TRP A 192 3.75 3.57 8.04
C TRP A 192 3.65 4.39 6.76
N GLY A 193 3.27 5.65 6.89
CA GLY A 193 3.17 6.57 5.77
C GLY A 193 4.13 7.74 5.95
N GLY A 194 4.94 8.04 4.93
CA GLY A 194 5.81 9.22 4.89
C GLY A 194 5.25 10.28 3.95
N SER A 195 5.18 11.55 4.38
CA SER A 195 4.74 12.67 3.53
C SER A 195 3.38 12.40 2.85
N TYR A 196 3.30 12.34 1.50
CA TYR A 196 2.07 11.93 0.79
C TYR A 196 1.55 10.55 1.23
N GLY A 197 2.43 9.62 1.61
CA GLY A 197 2.02 8.31 2.15
C GLY A 197 1.16 8.40 3.41
N THR A 198 1.26 9.51 4.17
CA THR A 198 0.38 9.76 5.32
C THR A 198 -1.06 10.02 4.90
N ARG A 199 -1.28 10.68 3.74
CA ARG A 199 -2.61 10.86 3.14
C ARG A 199 -3.21 9.51 2.74
N VAL A 200 -2.41 8.66 2.09
CA VAL A 200 -2.83 7.30 1.73
C VAL A 200 -3.20 6.50 2.97
N ALA A 201 -2.37 6.55 4.03
CA ALA A 201 -2.63 5.85 5.29
C ALA A 201 -3.92 6.32 5.97
N GLN A 202 -4.17 7.64 6.03
CA GLN A 202 -5.38 8.22 6.61
C GLN A 202 -6.64 7.79 5.82
N GLU A 203 -6.59 7.84 4.49
CA GLU A 203 -7.71 7.43 3.64
C GLU A 203 -7.94 5.91 3.68
N TYR A 204 -6.87 5.11 3.75
CA TYR A 204 -6.99 3.67 3.92
C TYR A 204 -7.64 3.34 5.27
N LEU A 205 -7.18 3.95 6.37
CA LEU A 205 -7.76 3.79 7.71
C LEU A 205 -9.25 4.18 7.74
N ARG A 206 -9.61 5.26 7.05
CA ARG A 206 -11.02 5.71 6.97
C ARG A 206 -11.92 4.70 6.27
N ARG A 207 -11.41 3.96 5.27
CA ARG A 207 -12.19 3.01 4.46
C ARG A 207 -12.17 1.59 5.00
N HIS A 208 -11.08 1.21 5.66
CA HIS A 208 -10.82 -0.15 6.11
C HIS A 208 -10.33 -0.20 7.57
N PRO A 209 -11.02 0.45 8.53
CA PRO A 209 -10.56 0.50 9.92
C PRO A 209 -10.46 -0.88 10.56
N GLU A 210 -11.26 -1.83 10.12
CA GLU A 210 -11.37 -3.19 10.68
C GLU A 210 -10.10 -4.04 10.44
N VAL A 211 -9.32 -3.75 9.37
CA VAL A 211 -8.11 -4.49 9.05
C VAL A 211 -6.83 -3.80 9.53
N ILE A 212 -6.94 -2.61 10.11
CA ILE A 212 -5.79 -1.85 10.61
C ILE A 212 -5.56 -2.16 12.09
N ARG A 213 -4.29 -2.46 12.43
CA ARG A 213 -3.85 -2.60 13.81
C ARG A 213 -3.24 -1.30 14.35
N SER A 214 -2.35 -0.68 13.58
CA SER A 214 -1.70 0.58 13.94
C SER A 214 -1.33 1.39 12.72
N VAL A 215 -1.21 2.71 12.90
CA VAL A 215 -0.77 3.65 11.86
C VAL A 215 0.28 4.58 12.43
N VAL A 216 1.38 4.75 11.71
CA VAL A 216 2.41 5.76 11.96
C VAL A 216 2.38 6.76 10.81
N LEU A 217 2.30 8.04 11.13
CA LEU A 217 2.27 9.14 10.17
C LEU A 217 3.51 10.01 10.36
N ASP A 218 4.38 10.03 9.36
CA ASP A 218 5.64 10.77 9.37
C ASP A 218 5.58 11.90 8.34
N GLY A 219 5.67 13.17 8.80
CA GLY A 219 5.48 14.34 7.96
C GLY A 219 4.06 14.45 7.42
N VAL A 220 3.09 14.61 8.32
CA VAL A 220 1.65 14.51 8.04
C VAL A 220 1.18 15.47 6.95
N ALA A 221 0.63 14.93 5.86
CA ALA A 221 -0.11 15.64 4.82
C ALA A 221 -1.62 15.35 4.98
N PRO A 222 -2.41 16.28 5.54
CA PRO A 222 -3.85 16.07 5.70
C PRO A 222 -4.56 15.83 4.36
N PRO A 223 -5.66 15.05 4.31
CA PRO A 223 -6.37 14.77 3.05
C PRO A 223 -6.84 16.01 2.30
N ARG A 224 -7.15 17.09 3.01
CA ARG A 224 -7.60 18.37 2.41
C ARG A 224 -6.46 19.32 2.04
N MET A 225 -5.22 18.99 2.40
CA MET A 225 -4.06 19.84 2.10
C MET A 225 -3.85 19.93 0.58
N ILE A 226 -3.76 21.15 0.06
CA ILE A 226 -3.33 21.44 -1.29
C ILE A 226 -1.88 21.90 -1.20
N VAL A 227 -0.93 20.97 -1.48
CA VAL A 227 0.51 21.17 -1.21
C VAL A 227 1.02 22.50 -1.81
N SER A 228 0.64 22.83 -3.05
CA SER A 228 1.06 24.06 -3.71
C SER A 228 0.51 25.35 -3.09
N LEU A 229 -0.65 25.26 -2.43
CA LEU A 229 -1.29 26.44 -1.79
C LEU A 229 -0.93 26.54 -0.31
N ASP A 230 -0.82 25.41 0.39
CA ASP A 230 -0.65 25.44 1.85
C ASP A 230 0.82 25.50 2.28
N VAL A 231 1.74 24.97 1.45
CA VAL A 231 3.18 24.97 1.75
C VAL A 231 3.85 26.30 1.39
N TRP A 232 3.39 26.97 0.33
CA TRP A 232 4.01 28.19 -0.15
C TRP A 232 4.02 29.35 0.88
N PRO A 233 2.90 29.70 1.52
CA PRO A 233 2.89 30.74 2.57
C PRO A 233 3.81 30.41 3.74
N SER A 234 3.86 29.14 4.16
CA SER A 234 4.75 28.70 5.24
C SER A 234 6.23 28.86 4.87
N ARG A 235 6.59 28.61 3.61
CA ARG A 235 7.93 28.82 3.09
C ARG A 235 8.32 30.28 3.09
N GLU A 236 7.44 31.16 2.63
CA GLU A 236 7.68 32.63 2.64
C GLU A 236 7.88 33.13 4.06
N HIS A 237 7.02 32.78 5.00
CA HIS A 237 7.19 33.15 6.41
C HIS A 237 8.52 32.65 7.00
N ALA A 238 8.97 31.43 6.63
CA ALA A 238 10.25 30.92 7.09
C ALA A 238 11.43 31.70 6.52
N ILE A 239 11.38 32.09 5.23
CA ILE A 239 12.39 32.92 4.59
C ILE A 239 12.45 34.30 5.24
N ASP A 240 11.30 34.94 5.44
CA ASP A 240 11.21 36.25 6.09
C ASP A 240 11.78 36.20 7.52
N ALA A 241 11.48 35.14 8.28
CA ALA A 241 12.03 34.96 9.62
C ALA A 241 13.57 34.80 9.61
N ILE A 242 14.14 34.05 8.64
CA ILE A 242 15.59 33.89 8.47
C ILE A 242 16.23 35.26 8.13
N VAL A 243 15.65 35.99 7.19
CA VAL A 243 16.14 37.33 6.80
C VAL A 243 16.08 38.29 8.00
N ALA A 244 14.97 38.31 8.73
CA ALA A 244 14.80 39.15 9.91
C ALA A 244 15.77 38.80 11.05
N SER A 245 16.18 37.52 11.16
CA SER A 245 17.14 37.07 12.19
C SER A 245 18.60 37.42 11.87
N GLY A 246 18.88 37.97 10.69
CA GLY A 246 20.25 38.31 10.28
C GLY A 246 21.17 37.12 9.97
N MET A 247 20.64 35.91 9.90
CA MET A 247 21.43 34.70 9.56
C MET A 247 21.68 34.52 8.07
N GLY A 248 21.43 35.55 7.25
CA GLY A 248 21.62 35.56 5.78
C GLY A 248 22.74 36.46 5.29
N SER A 249 23.64 36.93 6.16
CA SER A 249 24.80 37.79 5.79
C SER A 249 26.12 37.08 5.92
#